data_390a2291d83f8790d88c1ef3ae37ade2
#
_entry.id   390a2291d83f8790d88c1ef3ae37ade2
#
_cell.length_a   1.000
_cell.length_b   1.000
_cell.length_c   1.000
_cell.angle_alpha   90.00
_cell.angle_beta   90.00
_cell.angle_gamma   90.00
#
_symmetry.space_group_name_H-M   'P 1'
#
loop_
_entity.id
_entity.type
_entity.pdbx_description
1 polymer ?
#
loop_
_entity_poly.entity_id
_entity_poly.type
_entity_poly.pdbx_seq_one_letter_code
_entity_poly.pdbx_strand_id
1 'polypeptide(L)'
;ECHHVSSVSFEQVLRQVTATFVYGLTATPIRTDGHQPIIFMQCGKIRFTSDAKSQMENQGFKRLLIPRFTSFRSITSDRKTYVQITQELSEDKVRNEFVMEDVKAAIQKGRTPLVLTTRTAHVKVLAQMLMPFADHVIQLIGADSAKEKRLALQNLQSIPISESLVIVATGKYVGEGFDYPRLDTLFLTMPIAWKGNVEQYAGRLHREYEGKSEVCIYDYVDIRVPLCDSMYRKRLKGYIKAGYGKNVTSPAPDKNSQELIYERNNYEAAFRNDLAKAKHSVVIAVPKVKFKYKPSIMSALANLLHDGVPVVVHVKEEGANELELSNAGMDVVCNKEQTLQCAIIDKSIVWYGNINFFGYNSETNNVMRIADYKIANEMMEILYSATENKVNEKSYTLPI
;
A
#
# COMPACT_ATOMS: atom_id res chain seq x y z
N GLU A 1 -11.04 -4.56 23.85
CA GLU A 1 -11.68 -3.69 22.84
C GLU A 1 -12.72 -2.75 23.47
N CYS A 2 -12.28 -1.91 24.44
CA CYS A 2 -13.20 -1.01 25.18
C CYS A 2 -13.86 0.08 24.30
N HIS A 3 -13.42 0.25 23.05
CA HIS A 3 -14.10 1.16 22.13
C HIS A 3 -15.53 0.70 21.77
N HIS A 4 -15.90 -0.56 22.02
CA HIS A 4 -17.28 -1.05 21.90
C HIS A 4 -18.17 -0.69 23.08
N VAL A 5 -17.61 -0.25 24.19
CA VAL A 5 -18.37 0.11 25.43
C VAL A 5 -19.42 1.20 25.19
N SER A 6 -19.23 2.04 24.19
CA SER A 6 -20.19 3.07 23.81
C SER A 6 -21.45 2.54 23.08
N SER A 7 -21.54 1.23 22.80
CA SER A 7 -22.80 0.66 22.30
C SER A 7 -23.75 0.40 23.46
N VAL A 8 -25.05 0.57 23.21
CA VAL A 8 -26.11 0.47 24.25
C VAL A 8 -26.06 -0.85 25.01
N SER A 9 -25.81 -1.97 24.33
CA SER A 9 -25.77 -3.29 24.97
C SER A 9 -24.58 -3.45 25.93
N PHE A 10 -23.40 -2.99 25.55
CA PHE A 10 -22.21 -3.06 26.40
C PHE A 10 -22.30 -2.09 27.58
N GLU A 11 -22.86 -0.89 27.36
CA GLU A 11 -23.09 0.07 28.45
C GLU A 11 -24.06 -0.48 29.50
N GLN A 12 -25.14 -1.16 29.08
CA GLN A 12 -26.07 -1.80 29.99
C GLN A 12 -25.39 -2.90 30.84
N VAL A 13 -24.52 -3.68 30.25
CA VAL A 13 -23.74 -4.70 30.99
C VAL A 13 -22.84 -4.03 32.03
N LEU A 14 -22.09 -3.00 31.64
CA LEU A 14 -21.16 -2.31 32.55
C LEU A 14 -21.87 -1.59 33.71
N ARG A 15 -23.10 -1.10 33.52
CA ARG A 15 -23.91 -0.52 34.59
C ARG A 15 -24.28 -1.51 35.70
N GLN A 16 -24.22 -2.81 35.40
CA GLN A 16 -24.51 -3.88 36.36
C GLN A 16 -23.22 -4.45 37.01
N VAL A 17 -22.06 -4.02 36.54
CA VAL A 17 -20.77 -4.48 37.07
C VAL A 17 -20.47 -3.77 38.39
N THR A 18 -20.28 -4.54 39.46
CA THR A 18 -19.92 -4.04 40.80
C THR A 18 -18.41 -4.10 41.09
N ALA A 19 -17.57 -4.26 40.06
CA ALA A 19 -16.13 -4.33 40.20
C ALA A 19 -15.54 -3.01 40.71
N THR A 20 -14.62 -3.09 41.67
CA THR A 20 -13.91 -1.94 42.25
C THR A 20 -13.04 -1.22 41.20
N PHE A 21 -12.52 -1.97 40.23
CA PHE A 21 -11.67 -1.43 39.17
C PHE A 21 -12.15 -1.93 37.81
N VAL A 22 -12.24 -0.98 36.86
CA VAL A 22 -12.58 -1.27 35.45
C VAL A 22 -11.42 -0.79 34.57
N TYR A 23 -10.79 -1.70 33.84
CA TYR A 23 -9.68 -1.39 32.93
C TYR A 23 -10.17 -1.53 31.49
N GLY A 24 -10.08 -0.43 30.74
CA GLY A 24 -10.36 -0.41 29.32
C GLY A 24 -9.06 -0.61 28.50
N LEU A 25 -9.03 -1.63 27.66
CA LEU A 25 -7.93 -1.89 26.71
C LEU A 25 -8.48 -1.75 25.29
N THR A 26 -7.79 -0.99 24.46
CA THR A 26 -8.12 -0.85 23.02
C THR A 26 -6.91 -0.36 22.23
N ALA A 27 -6.78 -0.83 21.00
CA ALA A 27 -5.81 -0.30 20.04
C ALA A 27 -6.29 1.03 19.39
N THR A 28 -7.60 1.31 19.42
CA THR A 28 -8.21 2.45 18.75
C THR A 28 -9.11 3.23 19.71
N PRO A 29 -8.56 4.10 20.59
CA PRO A 29 -9.34 4.82 21.58
C PRO A 29 -10.21 5.94 20.98
N ILE A 30 -9.91 6.38 19.75
CA ILE A 30 -10.62 7.48 19.08
C ILE A 30 -11.71 6.91 18.17
N ARG A 31 -12.95 7.34 18.37
CA ARG A 31 -14.10 6.97 17.55
C ARG A 31 -14.48 8.08 16.58
N THR A 32 -14.90 7.70 15.39
CA THR A 32 -15.33 8.64 14.35
C THR A 32 -16.78 9.09 14.51
N ASP A 33 -17.56 8.39 15.34
CA ASP A 33 -19.00 8.66 15.61
C ASP A 33 -19.24 9.62 16.78
N GLY A 34 -18.19 10.13 17.42
CA GLY A 34 -18.30 11.09 18.54
C GLY A 34 -18.64 10.48 19.89
N HIS A 35 -18.89 9.17 20.01
CA HIS A 35 -19.26 8.52 21.28
C HIS A 35 -18.06 8.16 22.18
N GLN A 36 -16.89 8.67 21.89
CA GLN A 36 -15.67 8.49 22.71
C GLN A 36 -15.83 8.91 24.18
N PRO A 37 -16.57 9.99 24.55
CA PRO A 37 -16.74 10.35 25.95
C PRO A 37 -17.35 9.24 26.82
N ILE A 38 -18.20 8.38 26.26
CA ILE A 38 -18.81 7.25 26.99
C ILE A 38 -17.74 6.25 27.45
N ILE A 39 -16.72 6.02 26.64
CA ILE A 39 -15.57 5.14 27.00
C ILE A 39 -14.87 5.73 28.24
N PHE A 40 -14.63 7.02 28.26
CA PHE A 40 -13.95 7.69 29.38
C PHE A 40 -14.81 7.76 30.65
N MET A 41 -16.14 7.83 30.52
CA MET A 41 -17.04 7.75 31.66
C MET A 41 -17.00 6.36 32.33
N GLN A 42 -16.86 5.30 31.55
CA GLN A 42 -16.89 3.92 32.04
C GLN A 42 -15.51 3.41 32.46
N CYS A 43 -14.47 3.71 31.69
CA CYS A 43 -13.11 3.17 31.90
C CYS A 43 -12.11 4.21 32.45
N GLY A 44 -12.52 5.46 32.61
CA GLY A 44 -11.63 6.55 33.02
C GLY A 44 -10.76 7.09 31.89
N LYS A 45 -9.89 8.04 32.23
CA LYS A 45 -8.94 8.64 31.28
C LYS A 45 -7.91 7.64 30.82
N ILE A 46 -7.34 7.85 29.63
CA ILE A 46 -6.17 7.08 29.16
C ILE A 46 -5.03 7.25 30.17
N ARG A 47 -4.62 6.16 30.78
CA ARG A 47 -3.56 6.11 31.80
C ARG A 47 -2.20 5.73 31.20
N PHE A 48 -2.23 4.90 30.16
CA PHE A 48 -1.05 4.41 29.50
C PHE A 48 -1.31 4.29 28.01
N THR A 49 -0.40 4.76 27.21
CA THR A 49 -0.37 4.54 25.77
C THR A 49 0.93 3.82 25.47
N SER A 50 0.85 2.59 24.96
CA SER A 50 2.06 1.90 24.51
C SER A 50 2.61 2.63 23.29
N ASP A 51 3.87 2.99 23.31
CA ASP A 51 4.54 3.49 22.12
C ASP A 51 4.80 2.31 21.19
N ALA A 52 4.04 2.29 20.08
CA ALA A 52 4.22 1.28 19.04
C ALA A 52 5.68 1.22 18.56
N LYS A 53 6.40 2.34 18.60
CA LYS A 53 7.80 2.43 18.16
C LYS A 53 8.74 1.68 19.11
N SER A 54 8.60 1.84 20.42
CA SER A 54 9.42 1.12 21.40
C SER A 54 9.14 -0.39 21.45
N GLN A 55 7.88 -0.79 21.24
CA GLN A 55 7.54 -2.21 21.08
C GLN A 55 8.12 -2.81 19.80
N MET A 56 8.16 -2.02 18.71
CA MET A 56 8.71 -2.44 17.43
C MET A 56 10.23 -2.63 17.46
N GLU A 57 10.95 -1.79 18.21
CA GLU A 57 12.39 -1.87 18.35
C GLU A 57 12.83 -3.13 19.13
N ASN A 58 11.96 -3.65 19.99
CA ASN A 58 12.20 -4.87 20.77
C ASN A 58 11.83 -6.17 20.03
N GLN A 59 11.11 -6.09 18.90
CA GLN A 59 10.77 -7.26 18.09
C GLN A 59 11.87 -7.53 17.05
N GLY A 60 12.50 -8.70 17.12
CA GLY A 60 13.70 -9.07 16.37
C GLY A 60 13.53 -9.32 14.88
N PHE A 61 12.34 -9.05 14.26
CA PHE A 61 12.11 -9.27 12.83
C PHE A 61 12.07 -7.98 12.00
N LYS A 62 12.52 -8.10 10.75
CA LYS A 62 12.45 -7.02 9.77
C LYS A 62 11.01 -6.84 9.25
N ARG A 63 10.60 -5.61 8.98
CA ARG A 63 9.31 -5.26 8.39
C ARG A 63 9.49 -4.76 6.98
N LEU A 64 8.95 -5.49 6.02
CA LEU A 64 9.08 -5.19 4.59
C LEU A 64 7.71 -4.77 4.03
N LEU A 65 7.67 -3.65 3.32
CA LEU A 65 6.54 -3.22 2.53
C LEU A 65 6.92 -3.32 1.05
N ILE A 66 6.13 -4.06 0.28
CA ILE A 66 6.33 -4.32 -1.14
C ILE A 66 5.10 -3.82 -1.89
N PRO A 67 5.10 -2.58 -2.39
CA PRO A 67 4.03 -2.10 -3.25
C PRO A 67 4.11 -2.80 -4.61
N ARG A 68 2.95 -3.20 -5.14
CA ARG A 68 2.82 -3.82 -6.45
C ARG A 68 1.89 -2.97 -7.30
N PHE A 69 2.43 -2.31 -8.31
CA PHE A 69 1.65 -1.44 -9.19
C PHE A 69 0.96 -2.26 -10.27
N THR A 70 -0.37 -2.14 -10.36
CA THR A 70 -1.16 -2.90 -11.31
C THR A 70 -1.49 -2.08 -12.55
N SER A 71 -1.65 -2.75 -13.69
CA SER A 71 -2.11 -2.13 -14.93
C SER A 71 -3.64 -2.00 -15.01
N PHE A 72 -4.37 -2.40 -13.97
CA PHE A 72 -5.83 -2.39 -13.93
C PHE A 72 -6.43 -1.04 -14.30
N ARG A 73 -7.47 -1.08 -15.15
CA ARG A 73 -8.28 0.08 -15.53
C ARG A 73 -9.75 -0.25 -15.30
N SER A 74 -10.48 0.67 -14.71
CA SER A 74 -11.93 0.53 -14.59
C SER A 74 -12.60 0.73 -15.97
N ILE A 75 -13.60 -0.09 -16.28
CA ILE A 75 -14.21 -0.22 -17.62
C ILE A 75 -14.93 1.07 -18.08
N THR A 76 -15.35 1.95 -17.17
CA THR A 76 -16.06 3.20 -17.51
C THR A 76 -15.42 4.40 -16.81
N SER A 77 -15.50 5.58 -17.48
CA SER A 77 -15.00 6.86 -16.99
C SER A 77 -15.87 7.48 -15.87
N ASP A 78 -17.08 6.96 -15.62
CA ASP A 78 -18.00 7.51 -14.65
C ASP A 78 -17.55 7.27 -13.21
N ARG A 79 -17.96 8.16 -12.30
CA ARG A 79 -17.68 8.04 -10.87
C ARG A 79 -18.31 6.77 -10.30
N LYS A 80 -17.53 5.70 -10.20
CA LYS A 80 -17.96 4.43 -9.59
C LYS A 80 -17.91 4.48 -8.07
N THR A 81 -18.82 3.76 -7.46
CA THR A 81 -18.81 3.49 -6.03
C THR A 81 -17.68 2.53 -5.66
N TYR A 82 -17.25 2.55 -4.41
CA TYR A 82 -16.26 1.60 -3.88
C TYR A 82 -16.68 0.13 -4.12
N VAL A 83 -17.97 -0.17 -4.00
CA VAL A 83 -18.52 -1.53 -4.21
C VAL A 83 -18.32 -1.98 -5.66
N GLN A 84 -18.61 -1.11 -6.63
CA GLN A 84 -18.43 -1.40 -8.06
C GLN A 84 -16.96 -1.60 -8.41
N ILE A 85 -16.07 -0.73 -7.92
CA ILE A 85 -14.63 -0.84 -8.14
C ILE A 85 -14.09 -2.16 -7.56
N THR A 86 -14.44 -2.49 -6.31
CA THR A 86 -13.98 -3.75 -5.71
C THR A 86 -14.54 -4.99 -6.39
N GLN A 87 -15.70 -4.88 -7.05
CA GLN A 87 -16.24 -5.94 -7.89
C GLN A 87 -15.37 -6.15 -9.13
N GLU A 88 -15.10 -5.10 -9.88
CA GLU A 88 -14.25 -5.17 -11.07
C GLU A 88 -12.86 -5.71 -10.74
N LEU A 89 -12.24 -5.21 -9.66
CA LEU A 89 -10.95 -5.71 -9.19
C LEU A 89 -10.97 -7.22 -8.86
N SER A 90 -12.08 -7.71 -8.30
CA SER A 90 -12.22 -9.14 -7.97
C SER A 90 -12.42 -10.04 -9.20
N GLU A 91 -12.93 -9.49 -10.30
CA GLU A 91 -13.25 -10.18 -11.53
C GLU A 91 -12.12 -10.08 -12.58
N ASP A 92 -11.15 -9.16 -12.38
CA ASP A 92 -10.04 -8.96 -13.31
C ASP A 92 -9.04 -10.13 -13.23
N LYS A 93 -9.00 -10.90 -14.31
CA LYS A 93 -8.17 -12.11 -14.40
C LYS A 93 -6.68 -11.80 -14.37
N VAL A 94 -6.25 -10.78 -15.11
CA VAL A 94 -4.83 -10.39 -15.21
C VAL A 94 -4.31 -9.96 -13.84
N ARG A 95 -5.11 -9.17 -13.13
CA ARG A 95 -4.77 -8.73 -11.78
C ARG A 95 -4.74 -9.90 -10.78
N ASN A 96 -5.69 -10.83 -10.88
CA ASN A 96 -5.72 -12.01 -10.01
C ASN A 96 -4.53 -12.94 -10.27
N GLU A 97 -4.11 -13.13 -11.53
CA GLU A 97 -2.90 -13.86 -11.91
C GLU A 97 -1.65 -13.19 -11.34
N PHE A 98 -1.57 -11.86 -11.41
CA PHE A 98 -0.46 -11.09 -10.82
C PHE A 98 -0.37 -11.26 -9.30
N VAL A 99 -1.50 -11.24 -8.60
CA VAL A 99 -1.57 -11.55 -7.16
C VAL A 99 -1.13 -12.98 -6.88
N MET A 100 -1.63 -13.93 -7.66
CA MET A 100 -1.33 -15.36 -7.50
C MET A 100 0.18 -15.64 -7.65
N GLU A 101 0.86 -15.04 -8.63
CA GLU A 101 2.30 -15.23 -8.84
C GLU A 101 3.12 -14.77 -7.63
N ASP A 102 2.77 -13.64 -7.02
CA ASP A 102 3.43 -13.16 -5.80
C ASP A 102 3.19 -14.09 -4.60
N VAL A 103 1.95 -14.57 -4.43
CA VAL A 103 1.61 -15.52 -3.33
C VAL A 103 2.33 -16.84 -3.52
N LYS A 104 2.35 -17.38 -4.74
CA LYS A 104 3.11 -18.59 -5.10
C LYS A 104 4.59 -18.44 -4.79
N ALA A 105 5.20 -17.30 -5.18
CA ALA A 105 6.59 -17.02 -4.87
C ALA A 105 6.87 -16.95 -3.36
N ALA A 106 5.91 -16.47 -2.56
CA ALA A 106 6.03 -16.44 -1.11
C ALA A 106 5.95 -17.86 -0.51
N ILE A 107 5.00 -18.69 -0.98
CA ILE A 107 4.88 -20.10 -0.56
C ILE A 107 6.16 -20.87 -0.86
N GLN A 108 6.73 -20.71 -2.06
CA GLN A 108 7.99 -21.35 -2.46
C GLN A 108 9.19 -20.95 -1.59
N LYS A 109 9.14 -19.77 -0.97
CA LYS A 109 10.12 -19.29 0.02
C LYS A 109 9.86 -19.79 1.45
N GLY A 110 8.89 -20.68 1.64
CA GLY A 110 8.52 -21.22 2.95
C GLY A 110 7.73 -20.24 3.83
N ARG A 111 7.17 -19.16 3.25
CA ARG A 111 6.34 -18.20 3.98
C ARG A 111 4.93 -18.72 4.24
N THR A 112 4.27 -18.13 5.23
CA THR A 112 2.87 -18.41 5.55
C THR A 112 2.00 -17.19 5.21
N PRO A 113 1.46 -17.13 3.97
CA PRO A 113 0.69 -15.99 3.48
C PRO A 113 -0.70 -15.89 4.08
N LEU A 114 -1.11 -14.65 4.40
CA LEU A 114 -2.49 -14.22 4.56
C LEU A 114 -2.91 -13.36 3.36
N VAL A 115 -3.80 -13.87 2.53
CA VAL A 115 -4.35 -13.16 1.37
C VAL A 115 -5.68 -12.53 1.77
N LEU A 116 -5.71 -11.20 1.80
CA LEU A 116 -6.83 -10.44 2.32
C LEU A 116 -7.64 -9.77 1.19
N THR A 117 -8.93 -10.05 1.16
CA THR A 117 -9.90 -9.43 0.26
C THR A 117 -11.10 -8.89 1.02
N THR A 118 -11.95 -8.12 0.34
CA THR A 118 -13.20 -7.59 0.91
C THR A 118 -14.44 -8.36 0.47
N ARG A 119 -14.32 -9.26 -0.51
CA ARG A 119 -15.46 -9.96 -1.13
C ARG A 119 -15.36 -11.47 -0.96
N THR A 120 -16.46 -12.07 -0.51
CA THR A 120 -16.55 -13.54 -0.31
C THR A 120 -16.35 -14.32 -1.62
N ALA A 121 -16.91 -13.84 -2.73
CA ALA A 121 -16.71 -14.47 -4.04
C ALA A 121 -15.22 -14.49 -4.44
N HIS A 122 -14.50 -13.40 -4.17
CA HIS A 122 -13.08 -13.30 -4.45
C HIS A 122 -12.22 -14.25 -3.58
N VAL A 123 -12.62 -14.49 -2.32
CA VAL A 123 -11.96 -15.53 -1.48
C VAL A 123 -11.98 -16.87 -2.18
N LYS A 124 -13.14 -17.27 -2.73
CA LYS A 124 -13.29 -18.56 -3.45
C LYS A 124 -12.42 -18.63 -4.70
N VAL A 125 -12.41 -17.56 -5.50
CA VAL A 125 -11.60 -17.48 -6.73
C VAL A 125 -10.11 -17.62 -6.40
N LEU A 126 -9.59 -16.79 -5.49
CA LEU A 126 -8.17 -16.83 -5.12
C LEU A 126 -7.78 -18.15 -4.46
N ALA A 127 -8.63 -18.70 -3.58
CA ALA A 127 -8.37 -19.98 -2.96
C ALA A 127 -8.28 -21.10 -4.02
N GLN A 128 -9.19 -21.15 -4.99
CA GLN A 128 -9.16 -22.13 -6.07
C GLN A 128 -7.89 -22.02 -6.92
N MET A 129 -7.45 -20.79 -7.22
CA MET A 129 -6.22 -20.55 -7.97
C MET A 129 -4.97 -21.00 -7.20
N LEU A 130 -4.99 -20.96 -5.85
CA LEU A 130 -3.86 -21.30 -5.00
C LEU A 130 -3.77 -22.78 -4.62
N MET A 131 -4.85 -23.56 -4.75
CA MET A 131 -4.87 -25.00 -4.43
C MET A 131 -3.72 -25.81 -5.06
N PRO A 132 -3.26 -25.56 -6.29
CA PRO A 132 -2.15 -26.32 -6.87
C PRO A 132 -0.77 -26.01 -6.27
N PHE A 133 -0.64 -24.98 -5.45
CA PHE A 133 0.64 -24.41 -5.02
C PHE A 133 0.92 -24.51 -3.52
N ALA A 134 -0.07 -24.94 -2.73
CA ALA A 134 0.07 -25.12 -1.29
C ALA A 134 -0.59 -26.41 -0.84
N ASP A 135 0.01 -27.09 0.16
CA ASP A 135 -0.57 -28.30 0.76
C ASP A 135 -1.91 -27.98 1.44
N HIS A 136 -2.02 -26.77 2.01
CA HIS A 136 -3.24 -26.30 2.67
C HIS A 136 -3.66 -24.92 2.21
N VAL A 137 -4.89 -24.80 1.72
CA VAL A 137 -5.54 -23.52 1.37
C VAL A 137 -6.78 -23.36 2.24
N ILE A 138 -6.70 -22.48 3.24
CA ILE A 138 -7.78 -22.27 4.21
C ILE A 138 -8.54 -21.00 3.86
N GLN A 139 -9.87 -21.13 3.74
CA GLN A 139 -10.76 -20.00 3.51
C GLN A 139 -11.40 -19.55 4.80
N LEU A 140 -11.35 -18.22 5.09
CA LEU A 140 -11.94 -17.64 6.29
C LEU A 140 -12.88 -16.49 5.90
N ILE A 141 -14.18 -16.72 6.05
CA ILE A 141 -15.22 -15.80 5.61
C ILE A 141 -15.93 -15.20 6.83
N GLY A 142 -16.09 -13.89 6.88
CA GLY A 142 -16.70 -13.20 8.02
C GLY A 142 -18.17 -13.56 8.28
N ALA A 143 -18.87 -14.12 7.27
CA ALA A 143 -20.24 -14.60 7.38
C ALA A 143 -20.37 -16.00 8.02
N ASP A 144 -19.24 -16.70 8.26
CA ASP A 144 -19.26 -18.05 8.84
C ASP A 144 -19.82 -18.02 10.27
N SER A 145 -20.51 -19.08 10.65
CA SER A 145 -21.02 -19.26 12.01
C SER A 145 -19.89 -19.42 13.03
N ALA A 146 -20.18 -19.19 14.30
CA ALA A 146 -19.20 -19.37 15.39
C ALA A 146 -18.62 -20.79 15.42
N LYS A 147 -19.42 -21.80 15.05
CA LYS A 147 -19.00 -23.20 14.96
C LYS A 147 -17.99 -23.42 13.84
N GLU A 148 -18.26 -22.88 12.65
CA GLU A 148 -17.36 -22.96 11.49
C GLU A 148 -16.04 -22.24 11.75
N LYS A 149 -16.09 -21.05 12.35
CA LYS A 149 -14.89 -20.30 12.76
C LYS A 149 -14.02 -21.11 13.73
N ARG A 150 -14.64 -21.74 14.73
CA ARG A 150 -13.91 -22.57 15.70
C ARG A 150 -13.28 -23.78 15.04
N LEU A 151 -14.00 -24.45 14.15
CA LEU A 151 -13.49 -25.61 13.41
C LEU A 151 -12.32 -25.21 12.50
N ALA A 152 -12.43 -24.09 11.78
CA ALA A 152 -11.35 -23.57 10.94
C ALA A 152 -10.07 -23.26 11.75
N LEU A 153 -10.21 -22.68 12.94
CA LEU A 153 -9.06 -22.43 13.84
C LEU A 153 -8.45 -23.73 14.38
N GLN A 154 -9.26 -24.74 14.73
CA GLN A 154 -8.76 -26.05 15.14
C GLN A 154 -7.98 -26.73 14.00
N ASN A 155 -8.51 -26.69 12.79
CA ASN A 155 -7.84 -27.22 11.60
C ASN A 155 -6.49 -26.50 11.35
N LEU A 156 -6.46 -25.17 11.46
CA LEU A 156 -5.22 -24.42 11.33
C LEU A 156 -4.13 -24.82 12.33
N GLN A 157 -4.52 -25.08 13.58
CA GLN A 157 -3.59 -25.48 14.63
C GLN A 157 -3.04 -26.90 14.44
N SER A 158 -3.74 -27.77 13.70
CA SER A 158 -3.32 -29.14 13.42
C SER A 158 -2.38 -29.29 12.23
N ILE A 159 -2.19 -28.22 11.42
CA ILE A 159 -1.33 -28.26 10.24
C ILE A 159 0.14 -28.30 10.65
N PRO A 160 0.91 -29.30 10.20
CA PRO A 160 2.35 -29.39 10.48
C PRO A 160 3.13 -28.18 9.96
N ILE A 161 4.21 -27.83 10.67
CA ILE A 161 5.08 -26.71 10.26
C ILE A 161 5.79 -27.00 8.93
N SER A 162 6.05 -28.26 8.64
CA SER A 162 6.69 -28.72 7.39
C SER A 162 5.81 -28.59 6.16
N GLU A 163 4.50 -28.45 6.34
CA GLU A 163 3.55 -28.33 5.23
C GLU A 163 3.27 -26.85 4.91
N SER A 164 3.14 -26.54 3.62
CA SER A 164 2.86 -25.19 3.15
C SER A 164 1.40 -24.84 3.40
N LEU A 165 1.18 -23.60 3.87
CA LEU A 165 -0.13 -23.09 4.22
C LEU A 165 -0.34 -21.70 3.66
N VAL A 166 -1.50 -21.47 3.05
CA VAL A 166 -1.99 -20.14 2.70
C VAL A 166 -3.40 -19.94 3.26
N ILE A 167 -3.64 -18.76 3.82
CA ILE A 167 -4.96 -18.36 4.33
C ILE A 167 -5.52 -17.29 3.41
N VAL A 168 -6.72 -17.52 2.86
CA VAL A 168 -7.46 -16.54 2.06
C VAL A 168 -8.67 -16.09 2.87
N ALA A 169 -8.74 -14.81 3.21
CA ALA A 169 -9.72 -14.32 4.17
C ALA A 169 -10.40 -13.02 3.78
N THR A 170 -11.61 -12.79 4.33
CA THR A 170 -12.22 -11.46 4.35
C THR A 170 -11.71 -10.65 5.55
N GLY A 171 -11.56 -9.33 5.36
CA GLY A 171 -11.09 -8.43 6.42
C GLY A 171 -11.91 -8.49 7.71
N LYS A 172 -13.22 -8.72 7.59
CA LYS A 172 -14.11 -8.86 8.75
C LYS A 172 -13.73 -10.04 9.64
N TYR A 173 -13.33 -11.17 9.07
CA TYR A 173 -12.92 -12.34 9.85
C TYR A 173 -11.61 -12.07 10.62
N VAL A 174 -10.61 -11.52 9.91
CA VAL A 174 -9.27 -11.30 10.48
C VAL A 174 -9.24 -10.17 11.52
N GLY A 175 -10.15 -9.20 11.40
CA GLY A 175 -10.29 -8.09 12.34
C GLY A 175 -10.74 -8.50 13.74
N GLU A 176 -11.60 -9.51 13.85
CA GLU A 176 -12.26 -9.90 15.10
C GLU A 176 -11.67 -11.20 15.66
N GLY A 177 -10.69 -11.10 16.56
CA GLY A 177 -10.23 -12.23 17.39
C GLY A 177 -9.40 -13.31 16.69
N PHE A 178 -9.08 -13.16 15.42
CA PHE A 178 -8.22 -14.10 14.70
C PHE A 178 -6.77 -13.94 15.15
N ASP A 179 -6.14 -15.01 15.63
CA ASP A 179 -4.74 -15.02 16.05
C ASP A 179 -4.06 -16.32 15.57
N TYR A 180 -3.07 -16.17 14.69
CA TYR A 180 -2.27 -17.27 14.18
C TYR A 180 -0.81 -16.83 14.01
N PRO A 181 0.05 -17.09 15.00
CA PRO A 181 1.40 -16.54 15.08
C PRO A 181 2.34 -16.91 13.93
N ARG A 182 2.10 -18.04 13.24
CA ARG A 182 2.89 -18.49 12.08
C ARG A 182 2.82 -17.53 10.90
N LEU A 183 1.79 -16.68 10.78
CA LEU A 183 1.66 -15.71 9.69
C LEU A 183 2.83 -14.75 9.63
N ASP A 184 3.43 -14.59 8.46
CA ASP A 184 4.57 -13.69 8.21
C ASP A 184 4.41 -12.79 6.99
N THR A 185 3.45 -13.06 6.11
CA THR A 185 3.24 -12.30 4.88
C THR A 185 1.77 -11.95 4.69
N LEU A 186 1.47 -10.68 4.44
CA LEU A 186 0.14 -10.17 4.16
C LEU A 186 0.06 -9.68 2.71
N PHE A 187 -0.96 -10.15 1.98
CA PHE A 187 -1.30 -9.69 0.64
C PHE A 187 -2.59 -8.88 0.70
N LEU A 188 -2.50 -7.57 0.54
CA LEU A 188 -3.65 -6.66 0.49
C LEU A 188 -4.16 -6.57 -0.94
N THR A 189 -5.04 -7.49 -1.33
CA THR A 189 -5.54 -7.60 -2.71
C THR A 189 -6.62 -6.59 -3.06
N MET A 190 -7.14 -5.84 -2.09
CA MET A 190 -8.20 -4.84 -2.28
C MET A 190 -7.83 -3.50 -1.67
N PRO A 191 -8.31 -2.38 -2.24
CA PRO A 191 -8.09 -1.06 -1.71
C PRO A 191 -8.82 -0.91 -0.36
N ILE A 192 -8.09 -1.03 0.73
CA ILE A 192 -8.61 -0.90 2.09
C ILE A 192 -8.15 0.44 2.65
N ALA A 193 -9.05 1.16 3.35
CA ALA A 193 -8.66 2.38 4.04
C ALA A 193 -7.83 2.04 5.30
N TRP A 194 -6.81 2.85 5.58
CA TRP A 194 -5.91 2.61 6.73
C TRP A 194 -6.62 2.62 8.09
N LYS A 195 -7.66 3.44 8.27
CA LYS A 195 -8.26 3.68 9.58
C LYS A 195 -8.74 2.39 10.26
N GLY A 196 -7.92 1.90 11.18
CA GLY A 196 -8.20 0.77 12.08
C GLY A 196 -7.92 -0.61 11.49
N ASN A 197 -8.30 -0.87 10.26
CA ASN A 197 -8.29 -2.23 9.72
C ASN A 197 -6.88 -2.72 9.33
N VAL A 198 -6.12 -1.93 8.57
CA VAL A 198 -4.79 -2.37 8.10
C VAL A 198 -3.80 -2.48 9.27
N GLU A 199 -3.90 -1.61 10.27
CA GLU A 199 -3.09 -1.70 11.50
C GLU A 199 -3.38 -3.00 12.27
N GLN A 200 -4.66 -3.39 12.37
CA GLN A 200 -5.05 -4.67 12.96
C GLN A 200 -4.49 -5.85 12.16
N TYR A 201 -4.59 -5.82 10.83
CA TYR A 201 -4.09 -6.91 9.98
C TYR A 201 -2.56 -7.01 10.03
N ALA A 202 -1.85 -5.89 9.96
CA ALA A 202 -0.40 -5.86 10.13
C ALA A 202 0.01 -6.38 11.52
N GLY A 203 -0.74 -6.01 12.56
CA GLY A 203 -0.53 -6.49 13.93
C GLY A 203 -0.61 -8.00 14.08
N ARG A 204 -1.40 -8.70 13.21
CA ARG A 204 -1.45 -10.17 13.21
C ARG A 204 -0.14 -10.81 12.76
N LEU A 205 0.63 -10.14 11.90
CA LEU A 205 1.95 -10.59 11.48
C LEU A 205 3.01 -10.38 12.58
N HIS A 206 2.79 -9.42 13.48
CA HIS A 206 3.77 -9.03 14.50
C HIS A 206 3.80 -9.95 15.72
N ARG A 207 3.09 -11.09 15.67
CA ARG A 207 3.19 -12.12 16.70
C ARG A 207 4.52 -12.82 16.59
N GLU A 208 5.18 -13.01 17.73
CA GLU A 208 6.42 -13.78 17.81
C GLU A 208 6.15 -15.24 17.47
N TYR A 209 7.00 -15.81 16.65
CA TYR A 209 6.97 -17.20 16.27
C TYR A 209 8.38 -17.69 16.00
N GLU A 210 8.70 -18.89 16.40
CA GLU A 210 10.02 -19.49 16.24
C GLU A 210 10.45 -19.49 14.77
N GLY A 211 11.66 -18.99 14.50
CA GLY A 211 12.20 -18.88 13.15
C GLY A 211 11.71 -17.68 12.33
N LYS A 212 10.77 -16.87 12.84
CA LYS A 212 10.30 -15.67 12.14
C LYS A 212 11.34 -14.56 12.21
N SER A 213 12.03 -14.29 11.11
CA SER A 213 13.06 -13.23 11.01
C SER A 213 12.57 -11.99 10.28
N GLU A 214 11.46 -12.09 9.54
CA GLU A 214 10.93 -10.98 8.75
C GLU A 214 9.41 -11.11 8.53
N VAL A 215 8.73 -9.97 8.41
CA VAL A 215 7.32 -9.88 8.04
C VAL A 215 7.16 -8.99 6.82
N CYS A 216 6.31 -9.41 5.89
CA CYS A 216 6.10 -8.72 4.62
C CYS A 216 4.65 -8.28 4.44
N ILE A 217 4.46 -7.09 3.86
CA ILE A 217 3.17 -6.66 3.34
C ILE A 217 3.33 -6.39 1.84
N TYR A 218 2.58 -7.12 1.02
CA TYR A 218 2.36 -6.82 -0.38
C TYR A 218 1.10 -5.97 -0.50
N ASP A 219 1.24 -4.76 -1.04
CA ASP A 219 0.11 -3.83 -1.23
C ASP A 219 -0.11 -3.60 -2.72
N TYR A 220 -1.23 -4.08 -3.26
CA TYR A 220 -1.58 -3.92 -4.68
C TYR A 220 -2.17 -2.54 -4.92
N VAL A 221 -1.49 -1.77 -5.75
CA VAL A 221 -1.76 -0.35 -5.99
C VAL A 221 -2.34 -0.16 -7.39
N ASP A 222 -3.64 0.01 -7.46
CA ASP A 222 -4.38 0.23 -8.71
C ASP A 222 -4.38 1.74 -9.04
N ILE A 223 -3.22 2.27 -9.45
CA ILE A 223 -2.94 3.72 -9.54
C ILE A 223 -3.75 4.45 -10.60
N ARG A 224 -4.29 3.74 -11.59
CA ARG A 224 -5.16 4.31 -12.65
C ARG A 224 -6.60 4.52 -12.18
N VAL A 225 -6.95 4.04 -11.00
CA VAL A 225 -8.25 4.26 -10.36
C VAL A 225 -8.08 5.31 -9.26
N PRO A 226 -8.55 6.56 -9.44
CA PRO A 226 -8.29 7.66 -8.49
C PRO A 226 -8.67 7.37 -7.05
N LEU A 227 -9.75 6.60 -6.84
CA LEU A 227 -10.16 6.17 -5.51
C LEU A 227 -9.12 5.24 -4.86
N CYS A 228 -8.64 4.24 -5.59
CA CYS A 228 -7.66 3.27 -5.11
C CYS A 228 -6.32 3.95 -4.78
N ASP A 229 -5.86 4.83 -5.67
CA ASP A 229 -4.68 5.64 -5.49
C ASP A 229 -4.78 6.54 -4.24
N SER A 230 -5.90 7.25 -4.08
CA SER A 230 -6.15 8.06 -2.88
C SER A 230 -6.14 7.23 -1.59
N MET A 231 -6.70 6.02 -1.61
CA MET A 231 -6.68 5.12 -0.46
C MET A 231 -5.28 4.61 -0.14
N TYR A 232 -4.48 4.28 -1.16
CA TYR A 232 -3.08 3.89 -0.99
C TYR A 232 -2.25 5.00 -0.33
N ARG A 233 -2.33 6.23 -0.84
CA ARG A 233 -1.61 7.39 -0.26
C ARG A 233 -1.95 7.62 1.21
N LYS A 234 -3.20 7.36 1.62
CA LYS A 234 -3.59 7.42 3.04
C LYS A 234 -2.95 6.30 3.86
N ARG A 235 -2.73 5.10 3.27
CA ARG A 235 -2.06 3.98 3.95
C ARG A 235 -0.59 4.24 4.23
N LEU A 236 0.11 5.02 3.39
CA LEU A 236 1.54 5.31 3.57
C LEU A 236 1.86 5.82 4.99
N LYS A 237 1.06 6.77 5.50
CA LYS A 237 1.23 7.27 6.88
C LYS A 237 1.06 6.20 7.95
N GLY A 238 0.18 5.29 7.71
CA GLY A 238 -0.05 4.20 8.61
C GLY A 238 1.09 3.19 8.59
N TYR A 239 1.66 2.89 7.43
CA TYR A 239 2.85 2.02 7.32
C TYR A 239 4.04 2.59 8.08
N ILE A 240 4.27 3.92 8.03
CA ILE A 240 5.30 4.57 8.85
C ILE A 240 5.05 4.30 10.34
N LYS A 241 3.83 4.52 10.82
CA LYS A 241 3.45 4.29 12.22
C LYS A 241 3.61 2.83 12.64
N ALA A 242 3.34 1.89 11.73
CA ALA A 242 3.49 0.46 11.96
C ALA A 242 4.94 -0.05 11.75
N GLY A 243 5.92 0.85 11.55
CA GLY A 243 7.34 0.51 11.45
C GLY A 243 7.78 -0.04 10.08
N TYR A 244 6.96 0.08 9.03
CA TYR A 244 7.32 -0.30 7.67
C TYR A 244 7.99 0.83 6.87
N GLY A 245 8.34 1.92 7.50
CA GLY A 245 8.95 3.09 6.87
C GLY A 245 10.45 2.96 6.58
N LYS A 246 11.11 1.93 7.12
CA LYS A 246 12.55 1.68 6.94
C LYS A 246 12.75 0.37 6.22
N ASN A 247 13.49 0.39 5.12
CA ASN A 247 13.91 -0.74 4.30
C ASN A 247 12.83 -1.40 3.41
N VAL A 248 13.03 -1.27 2.12
CA VAL A 248 12.53 -2.18 1.10
C VAL A 248 13.70 -2.95 0.54
N THR A 249 13.44 -4.20 0.23
CA THR A 249 14.35 -5.17 -0.33
C THR A 249 15.20 -4.60 -1.46
N SER A 250 16.45 -4.29 -1.16
CA SER A 250 17.52 -4.51 -2.11
C SER A 250 18.28 -5.75 -1.62
N PRO A 251 18.67 -6.68 -2.48
CA PRO A 251 19.43 -7.87 -2.07
C PRO A 251 20.86 -7.58 -1.60
N ALA A 252 21.28 -6.31 -1.56
CA ALA A 252 22.55 -5.90 -0.98
C ALA A 252 22.30 -5.04 0.29
N PRO A 253 22.88 -5.40 1.44
CA PRO A 253 22.82 -4.56 2.62
C PRO A 253 23.71 -3.33 2.41
N ASP A 254 23.16 -2.27 1.84
CA ASP A 254 23.84 -1.00 1.84
C ASP A 254 23.78 -0.45 3.27
N LYS A 255 24.95 -0.13 3.84
CA LYS A 255 25.13 0.31 5.24
C LYS A 255 24.46 1.66 5.57
N ASN A 256 23.84 2.31 4.60
CA ASN A 256 22.99 3.48 4.78
C ASN A 256 21.52 3.06 4.58
N SER A 257 20.84 2.74 5.67
CA SER A 257 19.38 2.51 5.67
C SER A 257 18.66 3.78 5.18
N GLN A 258 18.42 3.86 3.87
CA GLN A 258 17.58 4.90 3.31
C GLN A 258 16.14 4.67 3.78
N GLU A 259 15.47 5.73 4.20
CA GLU A 259 14.05 5.68 4.52
C GLU A 259 13.28 5.25 3.26
N LEU A 260 12.24 4.45 3.46
CA LEU A 260 11.36 4.04 2.38
C LEU A 260 10.34 5.13 2.05
N ILE A 261 9.85 5.83 3.07
CA ILE A 261 8.82 6.84 2.94
C ILE A 261 9.36 8.15 3.47
N TYR A 262 9.30 9.18 2.62
CA TYR A 262 9.75 10.52 2.90
C TYR A 262 8.57 11.48 3.01
N GLU A 263 8.72 12.47 3.85
CA GLU A 263 7.80 13.58 4.00
C GLU A 263 8.31 14.84 3.26
N ARG A 264 7.47 15.88 3.21
CA ARG A 264 7.79 17.16 2.56
C ARG A 264 9.15 17.74 2.96
N ASN A 265 9.55 17.58 4.21
CA ASN A 265 10.71 18.22 4.80
C ASN A 265 12.03 17.46 4.59
N ASN A 266 11.98 16.18 4.23
CA ASN A 266 13.20 15.35 4.12
C ASN A 266 13.40 14.68 2.76
N TYR A 267 12.38 14.65 1.85
CA TYR A 267 12.49 13.96 0.57
C TYR A 267 13.47 14.62 -0.39
N GLU A 268 13.56 15.95 -0.39
CA GLU A 268 14.27 16.71 -1.44
C GLU A 268 15.76 16.41 -1.47
N ALA A 269 16.40 16.29 -0.30
CA ALA A 269 17.81 15.93 -0.20
C ALA A 269 18.08 14.51 -0.74
N ALA A 270 17.22 13.55 -0.38
CA ALA A 270 17.33 12.17 -0.84
C ALA A 270 17.04 12.05 -2.33
N PHE A 271 16.03 12.75 -2.86
CA PHE A 271 15.69 12.77 -4.27
C PHE A 271 16.81 13.36 -5.12
N ARG A 272 17.40 14.50 -4.71
CA ARG A 272 18.55 15.09 -5.38
C ARG A 272 19.77 14.17 -5.36
N ASN A 273 20.00 13.42 -4.28
CA ASN A 273 21.08 12.44 -4.24
C ASN A 273 20.87 11.30 -5.24
N ASP A 274 19.62 10.87 -5.45
CA ASP A 274 19.31 9.88 -6.49
C ASP A 274 19.47 10.46 -7.89
N LEU A 275 19.01 11.71 -8.13
CA LEU A 275 19.25 12.40 -9.40
C LEU A 275 20.75 12.53 -9.71
N ALA A 276 21.57 12.91 -8.74
CA ALA A 276 23.01 13.05 -8.92
C ALA A 276 23.74 11.74 -9.28
N LYS A 277 23.10 10.58 -9.05
CA LYS A 277 23.63 9.26 -9.38
C LYS A 277 23.06 8.70 -10.68
N ALA A 278 22.09 9.36 -11.28
CA ALA A 278 21.45 8.92 -12.53
C ALA A 278 22.46 8.90 -13.69
N LYS A 279 22.41 7.84 -14.50
CA LYS A 279 23.35 7.62 -15.61
C LYS A 279 22.67 7.37 -16.95
N HIS A 280 21.42 6.94 -16.93
CA HIS A 280 20.76 6.45 -18.15
C HIS A 280 19.50 7.22 -18.50
N SER A 281 18.64 7.52 -17.55
CA SER A 281 17.39 8.23 -17.82
C SER A 281 16.70 8.71 -16.56
N VAL A 282 15.97 9.81 -16.66
CA VAL A 282 15.06 10.29 -15.63
C VAL A 282 13.69 10.57 -16.26
N VAL A 283 12.63 9.97 -15.71
CA VAL A 283 11.25 10.21 -16.11
C VAL A 283 10.49 10.75 -14.91
N ILE A 284 9.88 11.92 -15.05
CA ILE A 284 9.10 12.57 -13.99
C ILE A 284 7.67 12.77 -14.49
N ALA A 285 6.68 12.33 -13.71
CA ALA A 285 5.27 12.54 -14.01
C ALA A 285 4.63 13.42 -12.94
N VAL A 286 4.04 14.53 -13.34
CA VAL A 286 3.34 15.47 -12.46
C VAL A 286 2.12 16.06 -13.17
N PRO A 287 1.00 16.31 -12.47
CA PRO A 287 -0.17 16.91 -13.10
C PRO A 287 0.06 18.35 -13.56
N LYS A 288 0.90 19.12 -12.84
CA LYS A 288 1.17 20.52 -13.09
C LYS A 288 2.54 20.95 -12.60
N VAL A 289 3.20 21.79 -13.37
CA VAL A 289 4.53 22.32 -13.07
C VAL A 289 4.44 23.73 -12.48
N LYS A 290 5.23 24.00 -11.42
CA LYS A 290 5.35 25.32 -10.78
C LYS A 290 6.77 25.53 -10.26
N PHE A 291 7.71 25.86 -11.13
CA PHE A 291 9.16 25.93 -10.83
C PHE A 291 9.56 26.83 -9.66
N LYS A 292 8.82 27.91 -9.43
CA LYS A 292 9.15 28.91 -8.41
C LYS A 292 9.49 28.30 -7.03
N TYR A 293 9.06 27.09 -6.79
CA TYR A 293 9.19 26.43 -5.48
C TYR A 293 10.32 25.39 -5.41
N LYS A 294 10.99 25.07 -6.55
CA LYS A 294 11.96 23.94 -6.59
C LYS A 294 13.23 24.22 -7.43
N PRO A 295 13.95 25.32 -7.17
CA PRO A 295 15.14 25.68 -7.95
C PRO A 295 16.26 24.64 -7.85
N SER A 296 16.40 23.97 -6.69
CA SER A 296 17.42 22.95 -6.44
C SER A 296 17.21 21.67 -7.25
N ILE A 297 15.96 21.26 -7.49
CA ILE A 297 15.64 20.13 -8.36
C ILE A 297 15.91 20.52 -9.81
N MET A 298 15.51 21.72 -10.23
CA MET A 298 15.78 22.21 -11.59
C MET A 298 17.27 22.25 -11.89
N SER A 299 18.09 22.73 -10.97
CA SER A 299 19.55 22.71 -11.13
C SER A 299 20.11 21.30 -11.27
N ALA A 300 19.59 20.33 -10.49
CA ALA A 300 20.02 18.95 -10.60
C ALA A 300 19.65 18.33 -11.95
N LEU A 301 18.45 18.61 -12.48
CA LEU A 301 18.03 18.16 -13.80
C LEU A 301 18.83 18.80 -14.94
N ALA A 302 19.15 20.10 -14.83
CA ALA A 302 19.99 20.78 -15.79
C ALA A 302 21.42 20.18 -15.89
N ASN A 303 22.00 19.78 -14.73
CA ASN A 303 23.28 19.09 -14.70
C ASN A 303 23.19 17.73 -15.42
N LEU A 304 22.11 16.96 -15.21
CA LEU A 304 21.91 15.68 -15.89
C LEU A 304 21.84 15.83 -17.42
N LEU A 305 21.10 16.84 -17.90
CA LEU A 305 21.02 17.15 -19.33
C LEU A 305 22.40 17.55 -19.90
N HIS A 306 23.18 18.32 -19.15
CA HIS A 306 24.55 18.65 -19.52
C HIS A 306 25.43 17.40 -19.61
N ASP A 307 25.23 16.43 -18.73
CA ASP A 307 25.95 15.16 -18.70
C ASP A 307 25.39 14.14 -19.73
N GLY A 308 24.44 14.55 -20.58
CA GLY A 308 23.85 13.72 -21.63
C GLY A 308 22.80 12.72 -21.15
N VAL A 309 22.30 12.83 -19.90
CA VAL A 309 21.23 11.97 -19.37
C VAL A 309 19.88 12.54 -19.80
N PRO A 310 19.06 11.79 -20.58
CA PRO A 310 17.75 12.28 -21.02
C PRO A 310 16.78 12.40 -19.84
N VAL A 311 16.03 13.52 -19.85
CA VAL A 311 15.00 13.82 -18.86
C VAL A 311 13.67 13.98 -19.59
N VAL A 312 12.70 13.12 -19.26
CA VAL A 312 11.32 13.14 -19.80
C VAL A 312 10.35 13.58 -18.71
N VAL A 313 9.48 14.55 -19.02
CA VAL A 313 8.48 15.05 -18.08
C VAL A 313 7.08 14.85 -18.63
N HIS A 314 6.30 13.99 -17.98
CA HIS A 314 4.89 13.79 -18.30
C HIS A 314 4.02 14.79 -17.53
N VAL A 315 3.21 15.55 -18.23
CA VAL A 315 2.32 16.58 -17.69
C VAL A 315 0.89 16.40 -18.19
N LYS A 316 -0.07 17.01 -17.51
CA LYS A 316 -1.47 16.94 -17.92
C LYS A 316 -1.80 17.88 -19.08
N GLU A 317 -1.28 19.08 -19.03
CA GLU A 317 -1.57 20.18 -19.98
C GLU A 317 -0.28 20.94 -20.27
N GLU A 318 -0.17 21.49 -21.48
CA GLU A 318 0.88 22.44 -21.82
C GLU A 318 0.53 23.85 -21.31
N GLY A 319 1.54 24.54 -20.79
CA GLY A 319 1.46 25.89 -20.31
C GLY A 319 2.84 26.58 -20.37
N ALA A 320 2.93 27.78 -19.85
CA ALA A 320 4.17 28.55 -19.87
C ALA A 320 5.32 27.85 -19.11
N ASN A 321 5.02 27.21 -18.00
CA ASN A 321 6.04 26.49 -17.23
C ASN A 321 6.52 25.20 -17.93
N GLU A 322 5.63 24.51 -18.61
CA GLU A 322 5.93 23.30 -19.38
C GLU A 322 6.80 23.62 -20.59
N LEU A 323 6.56 24.81 -21.24
CA LEU A 323 7.40 25.33 -22.31
C LEU A 323 8.82 25.69 -21.81
N GLU A 324 8.96 26.20 -20.58
CA GLU A 324 10.28 26.44 -19.98
C GLU A 324 11.07 25.13 -19.79
N LEU A 325 10.41 23.99 -19.46
CA LEU A 325 11.09 22.68 -19.42
C LEU A 325 11.63 22.26 -20.78
N SER A 326 10.80 22.40 -21.83
CA SER A 326 11.23 22.10 -23.20
C SER A 326 12.39 22.99 -23.63
N ASN A 327 12.35 24.28 -23.33
CA ASN A 327 13.44 25.21 -23.61
C ASN A 327 14.73 24.91 -22.84
N ALA A 328 14.61 24.27 -21.67
CA ALA A 328 15.73 23.77 -20.88
C ALA A 328 16.31 22.43 -21.39
N GLY A 329 15.76 21.87 -22.47
CA GLY A 329 16.24 20.63 -23.10
C GLY A 329 15.60 19.37 -22.58
N MET A 330 14.50 19.44 -21.83
CA MET A 330 13.74 18.27 -21.38
C MET A 330 12.67 17.89 -22.40
N ASP A 331 12.42 16.58 -22.55
CA ASP A 331 11.31 16.09 -23.37
C ASP A 331 10.00 16.18 -22.58
N VAL A 332 9.05 17.00 -23.05
CA VAL A 332 7.75 17.17 -22.39
C VAL A 332 6.67 16.40 -23.12
N VAL A 333 6.02 15.48 -22.41
CA VAL A 333 4.93 14.64 -22.93
C VAL A 333 3.62 15.05 -22.28
N CYS A 334 2.68 15.58 -23.07
CA CYS A 334 1.37 16.00 -22.61
C CYS A 334 0.31 14.91 -22.74
N ASN A 335 -0.37 14.60 -21.62
CA ASN A 335 -1.49 13.68 -21.59
C ASN A 335 -2.58 14.18 -20.64
N LYS A 336 -3.77 14.50 -21.17
CA LYS A 336 -4.91 15.04 -20.39
C LYS A 336 -5.36 14.11 -19.25
N GLU A 337 -5.08 12.82 -19.36
CA GLU A 337 -5.39 11.83 -18.32
C GLU A 337 -4.28 11.69 -17.26
N GLN A 338 -3.17 12.43 -17.42
CA GLN A 338 -2.05 12.35 -16.49
C GLN A 338 -2.44 12.88 -15.10
N THR A 339 -2.46 11.99 -14.13
CA THR A 339 -2.76 12.28 -12.72
C THR A 339 -1.69 11.78 -11.77
N LEU A 340 -0.72 10.99 -12.27
CA LEU A 340 0.33 10.40 -11.45
C LEU A 340 1.32 11.45 -10.96
N GLN A 341 1.87 11.22 -9.78
CA GLN A 341 2.99 11.95 -9.23
C GLN A 341 4.08 10.95 -8.89
N CYS A 342 5.02 10.78 -9.81
CA CYS A 342 6.13 9.85 -9.65
C CYS A 342 7.38 10.35 -10.35
N ALA A 343 8.53 9.80 -9.97
CA ALA A 343 9.76 9.89 -10.73
C ALA A 343 10.39 8.50 -10.83
N ILE A 344 10.97 8.19 -11.97
CA ILE A 344 11.65 6.93 -12.25
C ILE A 344 13.06 7.27 -12.71
N ILE A 345 14.07 6.75 -12.03
CA ILE A 345 15.48 7.02 -12.29
C ILE A 345 16.14 5.72 -12.71
N ASP A 346 16.81 5.74 -13.87
CA ASP A 346 17.57 4.61 -14.46
C ASP A 346 16.78 3.30 -14.54
N LYS A 347 15.43 3.36 -14.64
CA LYS A 347 14.54 2.19 -14.61
C LYS A 347 14.78 1.26 -13.41
N SER A 348 15.29 1.79 -12.30
CA SER A 348 15.69 1.03 -11.11
C SER A 348 15.19 1.64 -9.80
N ILE A 349 14.96 2.95 -9.77
CA ILE A 349 14.46 3.67 -8.60
C ILE A 349 13.16 4.36 -8.96
N VAL A 350 12.12 4.13 -8.15
CA VAL A 350 10.82 4.77 -8.27
C VAL A 350 10.55 5.65 -7.05
N TRP A 351 10.19 6.89 -7.29
CA TRP A 351 9.62 7.80 -6.31
C TRP A 351 8.13 7.96 -6.62
N TYR A 352 7.24 7.49 -5.73
CA TYR A 352 5.80 7.53 -5.95
C TYR A 352 5.04 8.01 -4.71
N GLY A 353 4.11 8.94 -4.89
CA GLY A 353 3.32 9.46 -3.77
C GLY A 353 2.43 10.63 -4.17
N ASN A 354 2.29 11.60 -3.28
CA ASN A 354 1.55 12.85 -3.54
C ASN A 354 2.44 14.11 -3.43
N ILE A 355 3.76 13.92 -3.48
CA ILE A 355 4.70 15.03 -3.61
C ILE A 355 4.75 15.49 -5.06
N ASN A 356 4.58 16.79 -5.29
CA ASN A 356 4.84 17.41 -6.57
C ASN A 356 6.32 17.82 -6.63
N PHE A 357 7.09 17.18 -7.50
CA PHE A 357 8.53 17.43 -7.66
C PHE A 357 8.84 18.83 -8.22
N PHE A 358 7.90 19.46 -8.91
CA PHE A 358 8.01 20.81 -9.47
C PHE A 358 7.05 21.83 -8.83
N GLY A 359 6.57 21.58 -7.61
CA GLY A 359 5.54 22.43 -7.02
C GLY A 359 5.60 22.57 -5.52
N TYR A 360 4.60 23.28 -5.00
CA TYR A 360 4.37 23.38 -3.58
C TYR A 360 3.83 22.05 -3.01
N ASN A 361 4.31 21.69 -1.84
CA ASN A 361 3.88 20.51 -1.11
C ASN A 361 3.38 20.91 0.29
N SER A 362 2.24 20.37 0.72
CA SER A 362 1.70 20.55 2.06
C SER A 362 2.40 19.62 3.06
N GLU A 363 2.21 19.85 4.36
CA GLU A 363 2.74 18.99 5.42
C GLU A 363 2.20 17.55 5.39
N THR A 364 1.08 17.36 4.70
CA THR A 364 0.46 16.05 4.57
C THR A 364 1.01 15.25 3.38
N ASN A 365 1.83 15.87 2.52
CA ASN A 365 2.41 15.20 1.37
C ASN A 365 3.57 14.29 1.78
N ASN A 366 3.60 13.12 1.17
CA ASN A 366 4.65 12.13 1.34
C ASN A 366 4.94 11.42 0.01
N VAL A 367 6.10 10.79 -0.05
CA VAL A 367 6.53 10.03 -1.21
C VAL A 367 7.29 8.79 -0.76
N MET A 368 7.07 7.69 -1.43
CA MET A 368 7.80 6.44 -1.25
C MET A 368 8.94 6.36 -2.26
N ARG A 369 10.12 5.94 -1.80
CA ARG A 369 11.28 5.61 -2.63
C ARG A 369 11.45 4.11 -2.68
N ILE A 370 11.46 3.52 -3.86
CA ILE A 370 11.54 2.08 -4.10
C ILE A 370 12.72 1.83 -5.03
N ALA A 371 13.70 1.05 -4.60
CA ALA A 371 14.83 0.65 -5.42
C ALA A 371 14.62 -0.80 -5.89
N ASP A 372 13.82 -0.97 -6.94
CA ASP A 372 13.48 -2.26 -7.54
C ASP A 372 13.18 -2.08 -9.03
N TYR A 373 13.92 -2.82 -9.88
CA TYR A 373 13.80 -2.69 -11.34
C TYR A 373 12.47 -3.23 -11.88
N LYS A 374 11.86 -4.23 -11.23
CA LYS A 374 10.56 -4.76 -11.66
C LYS A 374 9.46 -3.73 -11.44
N ILE A 375 9.45 -3.13 -10.25
CA ILE A 375 8.51 -2.06 -9.90
C ILE A 375 8.73 -0.84 -10.80
N ALA A 376 9.98 -0.51 -11.13
CA ALA A 376 10.28 0.58 -12.06
C ALA A 376 9.74 0.30 -13.46
N ASN A 377 9.88 -0.94 -13.97
CA ASN A 377 9.32 -1.33 -15.26
C ASN A 377 7.79 -1.34 -15.25
N GLU A 378 7.15 -1.86 -14.21
CA GLU A 378 5.69 -1.80 -14.05
C GLU A 378 5.20 -0.34 -14.12
N MET A 379 5.87 0.58 -13.44
CA MET A 379 5.51 2.00 -13.46
C MET A 379 5.74 2.64 -14.84
N MET A 380 6.83 2.28 -15.53
CA MET A 380 7.10 2.73 -16.90
C MET A 380 6.00 2.27 -17.86
N GLU A 381 5.63 0.99 -17.83
CA GLU A 381 4.54 0.46 -18.66
C GLU A 381 3.22 1.22 -18.40
N ILE A 382 2.93 1.52 -17.14
CA ILE A 382 1.74 2.29 -16.78
C ILE A 382 1.79 3.71 -17.36
N LEU A 383 2.92 4.39 -17.33
CA LEU A 383 3.06 5.73 -17.88
C LEU A 383 2.91 5.73 -19.41
N TYR A 384 3.59 4.82 -20.11
CA TYR A 384 3.65 4.82 -21.57
C TYR A 384 2.42 4.20 -22.23
N SER A 385 1.79 3.16 -21.65
CA SER A 385 0.54 2.61 -22.20
C SER A 385 -0.65 3.60 -22.15
N ALA A 386 -0.53 4.64 -21.37
CA ALA A 386 -1.48 5.76 -21.42
C ALA A 386 -1.28 6.65 -22.66
N THR A 387 -0.11 6.59 -23.30
CA THR A 387 0.22 7.38 -24.52
C THR A 387 -0.06 6.64 -25.82
N GLU A 388 0.08 5.32 -25.86
CA GLU A 388 -0.09 4.52 -27.09
C GLU A 388 -1.55 4.42 -27.58
N ASN A 389 -2.54 4.47 -26.69
CA ASN A 389 -3.96 4.44 -27.07
C ASN A 389 -4.40 5.65 -27.91
N LYS A 390 -3.62 6.73 -28.04
CA LYS A 390 -3.91 7.88 -28.91
C LYS A 390 -3.31 7.79 -30.31
N VAL A 391 -2.33 6.95 -30.53
CA VAL A 391 -1.74 6.77 -31.86
C VAL A 391 -2.69 5.91 -32.72
N ASN A 392 -3.40 4.97 -32.12
CA ASN A 392 -4.36 4.09 -32.83
C ASN A 392 -5.72 4.75 -33.12
N GLU A 393 -6.15 5.77 -32.37
CA GLU A 393 -7.39 6.50 -32.68
C GLU A 393 -7.23 7.54 -33.82
N LYS A 394 -6.01 7.96 -34.14
CA LYS A 394 -5.75 8.88 -35.27
C LYS A 394 -5.57 8.20 -36.62
N SER A 395 -5.53 6.87 -36.69
CA SER A 395 -5.31 6.11 -37.93
C SER A 395 -6.59 5.61 -38.63
N TYR A 396 -7.78 5.96 -38.16
CA TYR A 396 -9.08 5.60 -38.79
C TYR A 396 -9.92 6.83 -39.15
N THR A 397 -9.38 7.70 -40.01
CA THR A 397 -10.19 8.58 -40.84
C THR A 397 -9.51 8.71 -42.20
N LEU A 398 -9.74 7.72 -43.06
CA LEU A 398 -9.59 7.92 -44.49
C LEU A 398 -10.90 8.50 -45.01
N PRO A 399 -10.89 9.62 -45.76
CA PRO A 399 -12.07 10.12 -46.43
C PRO A 399 -12.34 9.27 -47.67
N ILE A 400 -13.63 8.97 -47.86
CA ILE A 400 -14.20 8.47 -49.12
C ILE A 400 -14.21 9.63 -50.12
#